data_b8ee4ea6a67ef770fde089dc2101a936
#
_entry.id   b8ee4ea6a67ef770fde089dc2101a936
#
_cell.length_a   1.000
_cell.length_b   1.000
_cell.length_c   1.000
_cell.angle_alpha   90.00
_cell.angle_beta   90.00
_cell.angle_gamma   90.00
#
_symmetry.space_group_name_H-M   'P 1'
#
loop_
_entity.id
_entity.type
_entity.pdbx_description
1 polymer ?
#
loop_
_entity_poly.entity_id
_entity_poly.type
_entity_poly.pdbx_seq_one_letter_code
_entity_poly.pdbx_strand_id
1 'polypeptide(L)'
;MKRFFWIPFCLLLALFGAALLNAAVSDGLVTDWCAELDKLQDTAQAENWDSVRSDLSALHESWDAHATYFHITLQHDELNEVESLLARADSFAFEQDEAEFRACVAELQSQLHVLSEMQEISIPNIL
;
A
#
# COMPACT_ATOMS: atom_id res chain seq x y z
N MET A 1 -38.15 -8.97 -23.87
CA MET A 1 -36.75 -9.01 -24.33
C MET A 1 -35.87 -7.87 -23.81
N LYS A 2 -36.37 -6.64 -23.71
CA LYS A 2 -35.60 -5.51 -23.18
C LYS A 2 -35.17 -5.68 -21.72
N ARG A 3 -35.94 -6.41 -20.89
CA ARG A 3 -35.60 -6.65 -19.48
C ARG A 3 -34.39 -7.58 -19.30
N PHE A 4 -34.19 -8.55 -20.18
CA PHE A 4 -33.05 -9.48 -20.14
C PHE A 4 -31.73 -8.82 -20.53
N PHE A 5 -31.79 -7.78 -21.34
CA PHE A 5 -30.61 -7.02 -21.76
C PHE A 5 -30.13 -6.06 -20.66
N TRP A 6 -31.05 -5.51 -19.88
CA TRP A 6 -30.75 -4.54 -18.82
C TRP A 6 -30.09 -5.17 -17.61
N ILE A 7 -30.45 -6.40 -17.24
CA ILE A 7 -29.90 -7.10 -16.09
C ILE A 7 -28.38 -7.33 -16.25
N PRO A 8 -27.87 -7.95 -17.32
CA PRO A 8 -26.43 -8.10 -17.50
C PRO A 8 -25.71 -6.77 -17.70
N PHE A 9 -26.34 -5.78 -18.30
CA PHE A 9 -25.78 -4.45 -18.48
C PHE A 9 -25.61 -3.73 -17.12
N CYS A 10 -26.60 -3.76 -16.26
CA CYS A 10 -26.52 -3.19 -14.91
C CYS A 10 -25.46 -3.90 -14.07
N LEU A 11 -25.36 -5.23 -14.20
CA LEU A 11 -24.36 -6.03 -13.51
C LEU A 11 -22.95 -5.67 -13.96
N LEU A 12 -22.76 -5.48 -15.27
CA LEU A 12 -21.48 -5.05 -15.85
C LEU A 12 -21.09 -3.66 -15.36
N LEU A 13 -22.04 -2.71 -15.32
CA LEU A 13 -21.80 -1.37 -14.80
C LEU A 13 -21.43 -1.37 -13.32
N ALA A 14 -22.10 -2.23 -12.53
CA ALA A 14 -21.80 -2.37 -11.10
C ALA A 14 -20.39 -2.92 -10.89
N LEU A 15 -20.00 -3.93 -11.66
CA LEU A 15 -18.64 -4.50 -11.60
C LEU A 15 -17.58 -3.49 -12.03
N PHE A 16 -17.84 -2.74 -13.09
CA PHE A 16 -16.94 -1.71 -13.58
C PHE A 16 -16.79 -0.58 -12.57
N GLY A 17 -17.89 -0.11 -11.99
CA GLY A 17 -17.88 0.91 -10.95
C GLY A 17 -17.14 0.45 -9.69
N ALA A 18 -17.33 -0.81 -9.29
CA ALA A 18 -16.62 -1.40 -8.16
C ALA A 18 -15.11 -1.47 -8.42
N ALA A 19 -14.70 -1.84 -9.65
CA ALA A 19 -13.30 -1.90 -10.03
C ALA A 19 -12.64 -0.51 -10.03
N LEU A 20 -13.33 0.52 -10.53
CA LEU A 20 -12.84 1.90 -10.52
C LEU A 20 -12.72 2.44 -9.09
N LEU A 21 -13.70 2.19 -8.25
CA LEU A 21 -13.68 2.58 -6.84
C LEU A 21 -12.53 1.90 -6.11
N ASN A 22 -12.32 0.63 -6.39
CA ASN A 22 -11.24 -0.16 -5.83
C ASN A 22 -9.86 0.42 -6.18
N ALA A 23 -9.63 0.77 -7.44
CA ALA A 23 -8.39 1.40 -7.89
C ALA A 23 -8.16 2.76 -7.20
N ALA A 24 -9.20 3.58 -7.08
CA ALA A 24 -9.13 4.88 -6.44
C ALA A 24 -8.80 4.76 -4.94
N VAL A 25 -9.40 3.80 -4.25
CA VAL A 25 -9.14 3.53 -2.83
C VAL A 25 -7.71 3.05 -2.63
N SER A 26 -7.21 2.15 -3.49
CA SER A 26 -5.83 1.66 -3.41
C SER A 26 -4.81 2.77 -3.63
N ASP A 27 -5.02 3.64 -4.61
CA ASP A 27 -4.15 4.80 -4.85
C ASP A 27 -4.14 5.74 -3.65
N GLY A 28 -5.29 6.00 -3.04
CA GLY A 28 -5.41 6.81 -1.85
C GLY A 28 -4.64 6.24 -0.68
N LEU A 29 -4.72 4.93 -0.45
CA LEU A 29 -3.99 4.24 0.62
C LEU A 29 -2.49 4.33 0.42
N VAL A 30 -2.00 4.06 -0.80
CA VAL A 30 -0.56 4.12 -1.10
C VAL A 30 -0.04 5.56 -0.93
N THR A 31 -0.79 6.56 -1.38
CA THR A 31 -0.44 7.96 -1.21
C THR A 31 -0.34 8.33 0.28
N ASP A 32 -1.30 7.90 1.09
CA ASP A 32 -1.31 8.15 2.53
C ASP A 32 -0.12 7.47 3.22
N TRP A 33 0.17 6.21 2.87
CA TRP A 33 1.30 5.49 3.44
C TRP A 33 2.63 6.13 3.05
N CYS A 34 2.79 6.59 1.80
CA CYS A 34 4.00 7.28 1.37
C CYS A 34 4.18 8.62 2.09
N ALA A 35 3.09 9.35 2.35
CA ALA A 35 3.13 10.58 3.13
C ALA A 35 3.56 10.32 4.58
N GLU A 36 3.05 9.25 5.19
CA GLU A 36 3.47 8.85 6.55
C GLU A 36 4.95 8.43 6.58
N LEU A 37 5.43 7.76 5.54
CA LEU A 37 6.85 7.38 5.42
C LEU A 37 7.75 8.61 5.25
N ASP A 38 7.30 9.65 4.53
CA ASP A 38 8.03 10.93 4.45
C ASP A 38 8.16 11.57 5.82
N LYS A 39 7.08 11.57 6.60
CA LYS A 39 7.09 12.05 7.99
C LYS A 39 8.08 11.25 8.85
N LEU A 40 8.11 9.93 8.69
CA LEU A 40 9.03 9.06 9.42
C LEU A 40 10.49 9.39 9.11
N GLN A 41 10.81 9.72 7.86
CA GLN A 41 12.17 10.16 7.49
C GLN A 41 12.55 11.45 8.23
N ASP A 42 11.65 12.43 8.26
CA ASP A 42 11.88 13.71 8.96
C ASP A 42 12.03 13.50 10.47
N THR A 43 11.20 12.65 11.05
CA THR A 43 11.25 12.33 12.49
C THR A 43 12.54 11.58 12.85
N ALA A 44 13.01 10.69 11.99
CA ALA A 44 14.28 9.99 12.17
C ALA A 44 15.48 10.94 12.05
N GLN A 45 15.41 11.92 11.15
CA GLN A 45 16.42 12.94 11.01
C GLN A 45 16.53 13.81 12.28
N ALA A 46 15.39 14.05 12.93
CA ALA A 46 15.34 14.76 14.23
C ALA A 46 15.75 13.87 15.42
N GLU A 47 16.11 12.61 15.18
CA GLU A 47 16.52 11.63 16.19
C GLU A 47 15.45 11.31 17.24
N ASN A 48 14.18 11.54 16.91
CA ASN A 48 13.06 11.21 17.79
C ASN A 48 12.57 9.77 17.54
N TRP A 49 13.38 8.81 17.97
CA TRP A 49 13.17 7.38 17.66
C TRP A 49 11.93 6.79 18.34
N ASP A 50 11.53 7.30 19.49
CA ASP A 50 10.28 6.85 20.14
C ASP A 50 9.07 7.15 19.27
N SER A 51 9.03 8.35 18.69
CA SER A 51 7.99 8.76 17.75
C SER A 51 8.04 7.93 16.46
N VAL A 52 9.24 7.69 15.93
CA VAL A 52 9.45 6.85 14.74
C VAL A 52 8.87 5.46 14.94
N ARG A 53 9.18 4.83 16.07
CA ARG A 53 8.71 3.47 16.37
C ARG A 53 7.19 3.41 16.55
N SER A 54 6.61 4.41 17.21
CA SER A 54 5.16 4.52 17.41
C SER A 54 4.44 4.67 16.06
N ASP A 55 4.90 5.59 15.22
CA ASP A 55 4.30 5.86 13.91
C ASP A 55 4.48 4.67 12.95
N LEU A 56 5.64 4.02 13.00
CA LEU A 56 5.91 2.83 12.18
C LEU A 56 5.01 1.66 12.59
N SER A 57 4.75 1.49 13.88
CA SER A 57 3.82 0.49 14.40
C SER A 57 2.40 0.75 13.90
N ALA A 58 1.95 2.00 13.91
CA ALA A 58 0.64 2.39 13.38
C ALA A 58 0.54 2.11 11.88
N LEU A 59 1.60 2.38 11.12
CA LEU A 59 1.68 2.08 9.70
C LEU A 59 1.58 0.56 9.44
N HIS A 60 2.27 -0.24 10.24
CA HIS A 60 2.25 -1.69 10.16
C HIS A 60 0.84 -2.24 10.45
N GLU A 61 0.15 -1.71 11.46
CA GLU A 61 -1.24 -2.07 11.75
C GLU A 61 -2.17 -1.74 10.58
N SER A 62 -1.99 -0.57 9.98
CA SER A 62 -2.76 -0.16 8.80
C SER A 62 -2.51 -1.10 7.62
N TRP A 63 -1.27 -1.49 7.39
CA TRP A 63 -0.92 -2.47 6.36
C TRP A 63 -1.60 -3.82 6.62
N ASP A 64 -1.51 -4.34 7.85
CA ASP A 64 -2.10 -5.62 8.24
C ASP A 64 -3.62 -5.62 8.07
N ALA A 65 -4.28 -4.50 8.36
CA ALA A 65 -5.72 -4.36 8.19
C ALA A 65 -6.15 -4.49 6.72
N HIS A 66 -5.27 -4.13 5.77
CA HIS A 66 -5.54 -4.19 4.33
C HIS A 66 -4.86 -5.36 3.64
N ALA A 67 -4.04 -6.13 4.35
CA ALA A 67 -3.23 -7.22 3.77
C ALA A 67 -4.10 -8.30 3.11
N THR A 68 -5.21 -8.69 3.73
CA THR A 68 -6.13 -9.68 3.17
C THR A 68 -6.65 -9.25 1.80
N TYR A 69 -7.02 -7.98 1.67
CA TYR A 69 -7.48 -7.40 0.42
C TYR A 69 -6.40 -7.47 -0.67
N PHE A 70 -5.17 -7.09 -0.34
CA PHE A 70 -4.05 -7.12 -1.28
C PHE A 70 -3.66 -8.56 -1.66
N HIS A 71 -3.79 -9.52 -0.75
CA HIS A 71 -3.54 -10.94 -1.05
C HIS A 71 -4.53 -11.50 -2.08
N ILE A 72 -5.71 -10.94 -2.18
CA ILE A 72 -6.71 -11.33 -3.18
C ILE A 72 -6.39 -10.70 -4.55
N THR A 73 -5.90 -9.45 -4.56
CA THR A 73 -5.77 -8.64 -5.78
C THR A 73 -4.36 -8.60 -6.36
N LEU A 74 -3.33 -8.94 -5.58
CA LEU A 74 -1.92 -8.80 -5.97
C LEU A 74 -1.15 -10.11 -5.78
N GLN A 75 0.05 -10.17 -6.35
CA GLN A 75 0.94 -11.32 -6.23
C GLN A 75 1.60 -11.39 -4.85
N HIS A 76 1.76 -12.59 -4.32
CA HIS A 76 2.35 -12.86 -3.01
C HIS A 76 3.78 -12.31 -2.86
N ASP A 77 4.60 -12.43 -3.90
CA ASP A 77 6.01 -12.02 -3.85
C ASP A 77 6.15 -10.52 -3.58
N GLU A 78 5.29 -9.71 -4.20
CA GLU A 78 5.29 -8.25 -4.03
C GLU A 78 4.85 -7.86 -2.62
N LEU A 79 3.86 -8.55 -2.07
CA LEU A 79 3.38 -8.32 -0.70
C LEU A 79 4.42 -8.73 0.34
N ASN A 80 5.09 -9.86 0.13
CA ASN A 80 6.16 -10.33 1.00
C ASN A 80 7.33 -9.35 1.04
N GLU A 81 7.64 -8.70 -0.09
CA GLU A 81 8.68 -7.67 -0.14
C GLU A 81 8.32 -6.47 0.74
N VAL A 82 7.07 -6.00 0.70
CA VAL A 82 6.61 -4.92 1.59
C VAL A 82 6.73 -5.32 3.05
N GLU A 83 6.28 -6.52 3.41
CA GLU A 83 6.36 -7.02 4.78
C GLU A 83 7.81 -7.15 5.27
N SER A 84 8.70 -7.61 4.40
CA SER A 84 10.13 -7.70 4.69
C SER A 84 10.74 -6.32 4.93
N LEU A 85 10.39 -5.34 4.10
CA LEU A 85 10.88 -3.96 4.25
C LEU A 85 10.35 -3.30 5.52
N LEU A 86 9.09 -3.54 5.88
CA LEU A 86 8.52 -3.06 7.14
C LEU A 86 9.25 -3.64 8.35
N ALA A 87 9.55 -4.93 8.32
CA ALA A 87 10.30 -5.60 9.38
C ALA A 87 11.72 -5.06 9.51
N ARG A 88 12.40 -4.83 8.39
CA ARG A 88 13.75 -4.23 8.38
C ARG A 88 13.74 -2.80 8.90
N ALA A 89 12.76 -2.00 8.49
CA ALA A 89 12.61 -0.63 8.98
C ALA A 89 12.43 -0.59 10.50
N ASP A 90 11.62 -1.50 11.03
CA ASP A 90 11.39 -1.63 12.47
C ASP A 90 12.69 -1.98 13.21
N SER A 91 13.47 -2.90 12.66
CA SER A 91 14.77 -3.28 13.21
C SER A 91 15.76 -2.11 13.23
N PHE A 92 15.86 -1.38 12.13
CA PHE A 92 16.75 -0.21 12.05
C PHE A 92 16.29 0.93 12.98
N ALA A 93 14.99 1.11 13.16
CA ALA A 93 14.46 2.07 14.12
C ALA A 93 14.81 1.68 15.56
N PHE A 94 14.75 0.40 15.89
CA PHE A 94 15.16 -0.12 17.19
C PHE A 94 16.65 0.13 17.44
N GLU A 95 17.49 -0.10 16.44
CA GLU A 95 18.94 0.12 16.50
C GLU A 95 19.33 1.61 16.38
N GLN A 96 18.38 2.48 16.07
CA GLN A 96 18.61 3.92 15.85
C GLN A 96 19.61 4.21 14.75
N ASP A 97 19.59 3.40 13.69
CA ASP A 97 20.45 3.55 12.52
C ASP A 97 19.74 4.42 11.47
N GLU A 98 20.02 5.71 11.49
CA GLU A 98 19.35 6.69 10.63
C GLU A 98 19.57 6.42 9.14
N ALA A 99 20.82 6.15 8.74
CA ALA A 99 21.15 5.96 7.33
C ALA A 99 20.44 4.74 6.74
N GLU A 100 20.51 3.61 7.45
CA GLU A 100 19.88 2.36 7.00
C GLU A 100 18.33 2.45 7.08
N PHE A 101 17.83 3.12 8.10
CA PHE A 101 16.39 3.35 8.25
C PHE A 101 15.84 4.17 7.07
N ARG A 102 16.50 5.28 6.73
CA ARG A 102 16.06 6.14 5.62
C ARG A 102 16.15 5.43 4.28
N ALA A 103 17.20 4.65 4.04
CA ALA A 103 17.34 3.84 2.84
C ALA A 103 16.22 2.80 2.74
N CYS A 104 15.91 2.13 3.83
CA CYS A 104 14.84 1.14 3.90
C CYS A 104 13.46 1.78 3.64
N VAL A 105 13.20 2.95 4.20
CA VAL A 105 11.95 3.69 3.98
C VAL A 105 11.83 4.10 2.51
N ALA A 106 12.90 4.53 1.87
CA ALA A 106 12.91 4.87 0.45
C ALA A 106 12.58 3.65 -0.43
N GLU A 107 13.15 2.48 -0.12
CA GLU A 107 12.81 1.23 -0.80
C GLU A 107 11.35 0.85 -0.60
N LEU A 108 10.83 1.02 0.61
CA LEU A 108 9.44 0.73 0.94
C LEU A 108 8.48 1.63 0.15
N GLN A 109 8.79 2.92 0.06
CA GLN A 109 8.00 3.85 -0.76
C GLN A 109 7.99 3.45 -2.23
N SER A 110 9.15 3.05 -2.75
CA SER A 110 9.28 2.58 -4.13
C SER A 110 8.46 1.31 -4.37
N GLN A 111 8.49 0.36 -3.43
CA GLN A 111 7.73 -0.88 -3.53
C GLN A 111 6.22 -0.63 -3.47
N LEU A 112 5.77 0.26 -2.60
CA LEU A 112 4.35 0.64 -2.53
C LEU A 112 3.88 1.29 -3.83
N HIS A 113 4.73 2.08 -4.46
CA HIS A 113 4.43 2.69 -5.75
C HIS A 113 4.28 1.64 -6.86
N VAL A 114 5.14 0.62 -6.85
CA VAL A 114 5.02 -0.53 -7.77
C VAL A 114 3.69 -1.25 -7.59
N LEU A 115 3.25 -1.46 -6.34
CA LEU A 115 1.94 -2.08 -6.06
C LEU A 115 0.79 -1.26 -6.63
N SER A 116 0.85 0.06 -6.51
CA SER A 116 -0.14 0.98 -7.07
C SER A 116 -0.19 0.86 -8.59
N GLU A 117 0.96 0.84 -9.26
CA GLU A 117 1.05 0.69 -10.71
C GLU A 117 0.52 -0.66 -11.19
N MET A 118 0.80 -1.74 -10.45
CA MET A 118 0.30 -3.07 -10.79
C MET A 118 -1.22 -3.14 -10.75
N GLN A 119 -1.87 -2.46 -9.82
CA GLN A 119 -3.33 -2.39 -9.75
C GLN A 119 -3.92 -1.59 -10.91
N GLU A 120 -3.28 -0.51 -11.32
CA GLU A 120 -3.69 0.28 -12.47
C GLU A 120 -3.62 -0.53 -13.77
N ILE A 121 -2.58 -1.35 -13.93
CA ILE A 121 -2.39 -2.19 -15.12
C ILE A 121 -3.41 -3.33 -15.17
N SER A 122 -3.83 -3.87 -14.03
CA SER A 122 -4.76 -4.99 -13.99
C SER A 122 -6.17 -4.63 -14.46
N ILE A 123 -6.59 -3.37 -14.31
CA ILE A 123 -7.91 -2.90 -14.75
C ILE A 123 -8.04 -2.91 -16.27
N PRO A 124 -7.10 -2.36 -17.09
CA PRO A 124 -7.18 -2.43 -18.54
C PRO A 124 -7.11 -3.85 -19.08
N ASN A 125 -6.41 -4.76 -18.42
CA ASN A 125 -6.27 -6.16 -18.86
C ASN A 125 -7.53 -7.00 -18.64
N ILE A 126 -8.42 -6.57 -17.76
CA ILE A 126 -9.71 -7.23 -17.51
C ILE A 126 -10.77 -6.73 -18.50
N LEU A 127 -10.60 -5.55 -19.03
CA LEU A 127 -11.50 -4.90 -19.97
C LEU A 127 -11.04 -5.10 -21.40
#